data_b8b1891a2d0e2c3d0e868078b7cb8dd3
#
_entry.id   b8b1891a2d0e2c3d0e868078b7cb8dd3
#
_cell.length_a   1.000
_cell.length_b   1.000
_cell.length_c   1.000
_cell.angle_alpha   90.00
_cell.angle_beta   90.00
_cell.angle_gamma   90.00
#
_symmetry.space_group_name_H-M   'P 1'
#
loop_
_entity.id
_entity.type
_entity.pdbx_description
1 polymer ?
#
loop_
_entity_poly.entity_id
_entity_poly.type
_entity_poly.pdbx_seq_one_letter_code
_entity_poly.pdbx_strand_id
1 'polypeptide(L)'
;GQWIAGANIFVYDHEKFTPAAILEKIQDYHVTSLCAPPTIFRFLIHEDLTKYNLSSLQYCTIAGEALNPAVFETFKKLTGIKLMEGFGQTETTLTIATMPWMEPKPGSMGLPNPQYDVDLIDNDGRSVEAGEQGQIVIRTDKGKPLGLFKEYYRDPERTHEAWNNGIYYTGDVAWKDEDGYLWFVGRADDVIKSSGYRIGPFEVESALMTHPAVIECAITGVPDDIRGQVVKATIVLAKEYKGKEGEELIKELQNHVKKVTAPYKYPRVIEFVDELPKTISGKIRRVEIRKNDTK
;
A
#
# COMPACT_ATOMS: atom_id res chain seq x y z
N GLY A 1 -1.68 14.53 -16.64
CA GLY A 1 -0.57 13.74 -17.17
C GLY A 1 -0.79 13.33 -18.61
N GLN A 2 -1.76 12.47 -18.88
CA GLN A 2 -2.01 11.86 -20.20
C GLN A 2 -2.26 12.90 -21.29
N TRP A 3 -3.04 13.92 -21.06
CA TRP A 3 -3.28 14.99 -22.05
C TRP A 3 -2.01 15.79 -22.38
N ILE A 4 -1.15 16.03 -21.37
CA ILE A 4 0.15 16.69 -21.62
C ILE A 4 1.04 15.82 -22.51
N ALA A 5 0.95 14.50 -22.35
CA ALA A 5 1.66 13.52 -23.17
C ALA A 5 0.99 13.28 -24.55
N GLY A 6 -0.15 13.92 -24.84
CA GLY A 6 -0.90 13.70 -26.08
C GLY A 6 -1.66 12.38 -26.17
N ALA A 7 -1.85 11.70 -25.06
CA ALA A 7 -2.58 10.42 -25.02
C ALA A 7 -4.09 10.63 -25.08
N ASN A 8 -4.80 9.67 -25.68
CA ASN A 8 -6.24 9.57 -25.56
C ASN A 8 -6.63 9.09 -24.18
N ILE A 9 -7.69 9.66 -23.60
CA ILE A 9 -8.24 9.24 -22.32
C ILE A 9 -9.58 8.56 -22.57
N PHE A 10 -9.68 7.28 -22.17
CA PHE A 10 -10.94 6.58 -22.10
C PHE A 10 -11.61 6.86 -20.76
N VAL A 11 -12.84 7.35 -20.79
CA VAL A 11 -13.65 7.65 -19.62
C VAL A 11 -14.82 6.67 -19.60
N TYR A 12 -14.96 5.96 -18.49
CA TYR A 12 -16.03 5.01 -18.26
C TYR A 12 -16.76 5.37 -16.96
N ASP A 13 -18.01 5.77 -17.08
CA ASP A 13 -18.90 6.01 -15.96
C ASP A 13 -19.61 4.72 -15.56
N HIS A 14 -19.56 4.36 -14.27
CA HIS A 14 -20.18 3.15 -13.73
C HIS A 14 -20.73 3.43 -12.32
N GLU A 15 -21.92 2.94 -12.05
CA GLU A 15 -22.56 3.04 -10.74
C GLU A 15 -21.86 2.15 -9.70
N LYS A 16 -21.42 0.96 -10.13
CA LYS A 16 -20.74 -0.01 -9.27
C LYS A 16 -19.57 -0.64 -10.01
N PHE A 17 -18.41 -0.68 -9.37
CA PHE A 17 -17.25 -1.39 -9.89
C PHE A 17 -17.54 -2.89 -10.00
N THR A 18 -17.30 -3.46 -11.20
CA THR A 18 -17.25 -4.90 -11.44
C THR A 18 -16.00 -5.21 -12.26
N PRO A 19 -15.18 -6.20 -11.83
CA PRO A 19 -13.94 -6.53 -12.54
C PRO A 19 -14.19 -6.92 -13.99
N ALA A 20 -15.21 -7.74 -14.25
CA ALA A 20 -15.60 -8.18 -15.58
C ALA A 20 -15.88 -7.00 -16.53
N ALA A 21 -16.63 -5.99 -16.08
CA ALA A 21 -16.93 -4.82 -16.90
C ALA A 21 -15.68 -4.03 -17.28
N ILE A 22 -14.72 -3.89 -16.38
CA ILE A 22 -13.44 -3.23 -16.70
C ILE A 22 -12.66 -4.03 -17.74
N LEU A 23 -12.59 -5.36 -17.62
CA LEU A 23 -11.90 -6.23 -18.57
C LEU A 23 -12.55 -6.17 -19.97
N GLU A 24 -13.88 -6.14 -20.03
CA GLU A 24 -14.64 -5.92 -21.28
C GLU A 24 -14.27 -4.57 -21.92
N LYS A 25 -14.21 -3.49 -21.14
CA LYS A 25 -13.86 -2.17 -21.67
C LYS A 25 -12.41 -2.11 -22.15
N ILE A 26 -11.48 -2.77 -21.46
CA ILE A 26 -10.08 -2.87 -21.92
C ILE A 26 -10.03 -3.55 -23.29
N GLN A 27 -10.74 -4.64 -23.46
CA GLN A 27 -10.84 -5.37 -24.72
C GLN A 27 -11.51 -4.54 -25.82
N ASP A 28 -12.73 -4.05 -25.57
CA ASP A 28 -13.59 -3.41 -26.58
C ASP A 28 -12.99 -2.11 -27.13
N TYR A 29 -12.31 -1.36 -26.26
CA TYR A 29 -11.72 -0.06 -26.61
C TYR A 29 -10.21 -0.11 -26.81
N HIS A 30 -9.62 -1.31 -26.80
CA HIS A 30 -8.19 -1.54 -27.00
C HIS A 30 -7.33 -0.62 -26.09
N VAL A 31 -7.67 -0.59 -24.80
CA VAL A 31 -6.94 0.22 -23.82
C VAL A 31 -5.51 -0.27 -23.73
N THR A 32 -4.54 0.66 -23.84
CA THR A 32 -3.12 0.32 -23.86
C THR A 32 -2.44 0.47 -22.50
N SER A 33 -3.00 1.30 -21.62
CA SER A 33 -2.45 1.50 -20.28
C SER A 33 -3.56 1.64 -19.24
N LEU A 34 -3.34 1.02 -18.07
CA LEU A 34 -4.26 1.06 -16.94
C LEU A 34 -3.52 1.59 -15.70
N CYS A 35 -4.08 2.63 -15.06
CA CYS A 35 -3.64 3.08 -13.75
C CYS A 35 -4.76 2.83 -12.74
N ALA A 36 -4.52 1.99 -11.74
CA ALA A 36 -5.51 1.68 -10.74
C ALA A 36 -4.85 1.35 -9.37
N PRO A 37 -5.57 1.48 -8.24
CA PRO A 37 -5.03 1.02 -6.96
C PRO A 37 -4.88 -0.50 -6.93
N PRO A 38 -3.97 -1.05 -6.08
CA PRO A 38 -3.77 -2.49 -5.89
C PRO A 38 -5.05 -3.28 -5.65
N THR A 39 -6.02 -2.69 -4.95
CA THR A 39 -7.33 -3.29 -4.71
C THR A 39 -8.03 -3.70 -6.01
N ILE A 40 -7.96 -2.89 -7.08
CA ILE A 40 -8.54 -3.23 -8.37
C ILE A 40 -7.86 -4.46 -8.98
N PHE A 41 -6.53 -4.46 -9.03
CA PHE A 41 -5.77 -5.60 -9.55
C PHE A 41 -6.03 -6.89 -8.76
N ARG A 42 -6.23 -6.79 -7.45
CA ARG A 42 -6.62 -7.91 -6.59
C ARG A 42 -7.97 -8.51 -7.01
N PHE A 43 -8.94 -7.70 -7.40
CA PHE A 43 -10.18 -8.21 -7.96
C PHE A 43 -10.00 -8.80 -9.37
N LEU A 44 -9.20 -8.14 -10.22
CA LEU A 44 -8.98 -8.62 -11.59
C LEU A 44 -8.34 -10.01 -11.63
N ILE A 45 -7.40 -10.34 -10.74
CA ILE A 45 -6.73 -11.65 -10.72
C ILE A 45 -7.66 -12.81 -10.27
N HIS A 46 -8.83 -12.51 -9.71
CA HIS A 46 -9.85 -13.52 -9.37
C HIS A 46 -10.83 -13.80 -10.53
N GLU A 47 -10.78 -12.99 -11.59
CA GLU A 47 -11.55 -13.27 -12.82
C GLU A 47 -10.80 -14.26 -13.72
N ASP A 48 -11.56 -14.97 -14.55
CA ASP A 48 -10.98 -15.80 -15.61
C ASP A 48 -10.51 -14.92 -16.77
N LEU A 49 -9.26 -14.43 -16.68
CA LEU A 49 -8.69 -13.52 -17.67
C LEU A 49 -8.56 -14.12 -19.07
N THR A 50 -8.66 -15.45 -19.21
CA THR A 50 -8.61 -16.11 -20.53
C THR A 50 -9.82 -15.83 -21.39
N LYS A 51 -10.92 -15.33 -20.80
CA LYS A 51 -12.13 -14.93 -21.50
C LYS A 51 -12.04 -13.59 -22.21
N TYR A 52 -10.97 -12.81 -21.95
CA TYR A 52 -10.81 -11.45 -22.43
C TYR A 52 -9.57 -11.32 -23.30
N ASN A 53 -9.69 -10.58 -24.40
CA ASN A 53 -8.52 -10.22 -25.20
C ASN A 53 -7.84 -8.97 -24.60
N LEU A 54 -6.80 -9.19 -23.83
CA LEU A 54 -6.01 -8.12 -23.19
C LEU A 54 -4.73 -7.76 -23.96
N SER A 55 -4.60 -8.21 -25.23
CA SER A 55 -3.38 -8.00 -26.04
C SER A 55 -3.03 -6.53 -26.31
N SER A 56 -4.01 -5.63 -26.20
CA SER A 56 -3.78 -4.19 -26.32
C SER A 56 -3.12 -3.57 -25.06
N LEU A 57 -3.29 -4.19 -23.89
CA LEU A 57 -2.79 -3.67 -22.63
C LEU A 57 -1.29 -3.90 -22.52
N GLN A 58 -0.52 -2.84 -22.51
CA GLN A 58 0.96 -2.85 -22.55
C GLN A 58 1.59 -2.41 -21.23
N TYR A 59 0.91 -1.55 -20.46
CA TYR A 59 1.50 -0.92 -19.29
C TYR A 59 0.46 -0.73 -18.18
N CYS A 60 0.79 -1.24 -17.01
CA CYS A 60 -0.05 -1.09 -15.83
C CYS A 60 0.72 -0.40 -14.71
N THR A 61 0.14 0.66 -14.16
CA THR A 61 0.68 1.37 -13.01
C THR A 61 -0.25 1.26 -11.82
N ILE A 62 0.33 1.22 -10.66
CA ILE A 62 -0.39 1.21 -9.41
C ILE A 62 0.07 2.34 -8.51
N ALA A 63 -0.85 2.92 -7.77
CA ALA A 63 -0.57 3.93 -6.78
C ALA A 63 -1.69 3.99 -5.72
N GLY A 64 -1.39 4.68 -4.61
CA GLY A 64 -2.37 4.98 -3.58
C GLY A 64 -2.42 4.01 -2.41
N GLU A 65 -1.97 2.77 -2.62
CA GLU A 65 -1.77 1.73 -1.61
C GLU A 65 -0.50 0.98 -1.96
N ALA A 66 0.13 0.30 -1.00
CA ALA A 66 1.26 -0.58 -1.29
C ALA A 66 0.79 -1.88 -1.95
N LEU A 67 1.54 -2.36 -2.93
CA LEU A 67 1.22 -3.57 -3.68
C LEU A 67 1.65 -4.83 -2.94
N ASN A 68 0.71 -5.74 -2.73
CA ASN A 68 1.05 -7.08 -2.25
C ASN A 68 1.84 -7.84 -3.33
N PRO A 69 3.04 -8.38 -3.02
CA PRO A 69 3.85 -9.15 -3.97
C PRO A 69 3.10 -10.30 -4.64
N ALA A 70 2.19 -10.98 -3.92
CA ALA A 70 1.40 -12.08 -4.49
C ALA A 70 0.46 -11.62 -5.60
N VAL A 71 -0.10 -10.41 -5.50
CA VAL A 71 -0.93 -9.81 -6.56
C VAL A 71 -0.09 -9.51 -7.79
N PHE A 72 1.11 -8.95 -7.60
CA PHE A 72 2.07 -8.69 -8.68
C PHE A 72 2.41 -9.99 -9.43
N GLU A 73 2.85 -11.03 -8.72
CA GLU A 73 3.27 -12.30 -9.32
C GLU A 73 2.10 -12.99 -10.05
N THR A 74 0.91 -12.97 -9.45
CA THR A 74 -0.27 -13.58 -10.06
C THR A 74 -0.69 -12.84 -11.33
N PHE A 75 -0.75 -11.51 -11.29
CA PHE A 75 -1.13 -10.72 -12.47
C PHE A 75 -0.11 -10.88 -13.60
N LYS A 76 1.20 -10.82 -13.28
CA LYS A 76 2.27 -11.07 -14.24
C LYS A 76 2.20 -12.47 -14.86
N LYS A 77 1.92 -13.49 -14.04
CA LYS A 77 1.76 -14.87 -14.53
C LYS A 77 0.57 -15.01 -15.49
N LEU A 78 -0.55 -14.34 -15.21
CA LEU A 78 -1.77 -14.44 -16.00
C LEU A 78 -1.73 -13.61 -17.28
N THR A 79 -1.04 -12.47 -17.29
CA THR A 79 -1.09 -11.50 -18.40
C THR A 79 0.26 -11.26 -19.10
N GLY A 80 1.37 -11.65 -18.47
CA GLY A 80 2.71 -11.27 -18.90
C GLY A 80 3.11 -9.82 -18.55
N ILE A 81 2.18 -9.00 -18.01
CA ILE A 81 2.38 -7.58 -17.75
C ILE A 81 2.88 -7.39 -16.32
N LYS A 82 3.91 -6.54 -16.16
CA LYS A 82 4.44 -6.14 -14.86
C LYS A 82 3.62 -4.95 -14.31
N LEU A 83 3.35 -4.95 -13.01
CA LEU A 83 2.74 -3.82 -12.33
C LEU A 83 3.83 -2.85 -11.87
N MET A 84 3.76 -1.60 -12.32
CA MET A 84 4.75 -0.57 -12.02
C MET A 84 4.23 0.28 -10.87
N GLU A 85 4.87 0.15 -9.70
CA GLU A 85 4.43 0.81 -8.49
C GLU A 85 4.90 2.27 -8.43
N GLY A 86 4.04 3.14 -7.92
CA GLY A 86 4.37 4.53 -7.66
C GLY A 86 3.80 5.00 -6.33
N PHE A 87 4.65 5.62 -5.53
CA PHE A 87 4.33 6.26 -4.28
C PHE A 87 4.33 7.78 -4.42
N GLY A 88 3.36 8.40 -3.83
CA GLY A 88 3.23 9.84 -3.71
C GLY A 88 1.99 10.22 -2.93
N GLN A 89 1.83 11.50 -2.74
CA GLN A 89 0.72 12.11 -2.00
C GLN A 89 0.11 13.22 -2.85
N THR A 90 -1.07 13.71 -2.47
CA THR A 90 -1.65 14.91 -3.09
C THR A 90 -0.70 16.10 -2.97
N GLU A 91 0.05 16.14 -1.90
CA GLU A 91 1.05 17.15 -1.56
C GLU A 91 2.30 17.08 -2.44
N THR A 92 2.62 15.92 -3.04
CA THR A 92 3.95 15.69 -3.66
C THR A 92 3.89 15.23 -5.11
N THR A 93 2.77 14.75 -5.61
CA THR A 93 2.70 13.96 -6.84
C THR A 93 3.51 12.65 -6.73
N LEU A 94 4.17 12.18 -7.81
CA LEU A 94 4.92 10.92 -7.84
C LEU A 94 6.33 11.13 -7.28
N THR A 95 6.58 10.68 -6.07
CA THR A 95 7.82 10.91 -5.32
C THR A 95 8.81 9.75 -5.45
N ILE A 96 8.30 8.53 -5.43
CA ILE A 96 9.08 7.28 -5.56
C ILE A 96 8.34 6.41 -6.57
N ALA A 97 9.05 5.78 -7.50
CA ALA A 97 8.39 4.95 -8.51
C ALA A 97 9.32 3.93 -9.16
N THR A 98 8.70 2.88 -9.67
CA THR A 98 9.30 2.01 -10.67
C THR A 98 9.00 2.60 -12.05
N MET A 99 10.01 3.21 -12.67
CA MET A 99 9.87 3.86 -13.99
C MET A 99 9.82 2.81 -15.12
N PRO A 100 9.30 3.16 -16.32
CA PRO A 100 9.10 2.19 -17.41
C PRO A 100 10.34 1.41 -17.84
N TRP A 101 11.52 1.98 -17.64
CA TRP A 101 12.82 1.37 -18.00
C TRP A 101 13.46 0.57 -16.86
N MET A 102 12.80 0.48 -15.72
CA MET A 102 13.31 -0.24 -14.54
C MET A 102 12.70 -1.63 -14.43
N GLU A 103 13.44 -2.53 -13.80
CA GLU A 103 12.88 -3.81 -13.36
C GLU A 103 12.20 -3.63 -12.00
N PRO A 104 10.90 -3.94 -11.87
CA PRO A 104 10.21 -3.83 -10.59
C PRO A 104 10.69 -4.92 -9.62
N LYS A 105 10.87 -4.55 -8.37
CA LYS A 105 11.01 -5.48 -7.25
C LYS A 105 9.65 -5.61 -6.56
N PRO A 106 8.97 -6.77 -6.63
CA PRO A 106 7.62 -6.94 -6.09
C PRO A 106 7.50 -6.55 -4.62
N GLY A 107 6.62 -5.60 -4.30
CA GLY A 107 6.43 -5.05 -2.96
C GLY A 107 7.28 -3.82 -2.65
N SER A 108 8.17 -3.41 -3.55
CA SER A 108 8.91 -2.15 -3.45
C SER A 108 8.17 -1.03 -4.19
N MET A 109 8.17 0.16 -3.61
CA MET A 109 7.67 1.37 -4.26
C MET A 109 8.56 1.83 -5.45
N GLY A 110 9.76 1.29 -5.63
CA GLY A 110 10.73 1.71 -6.62
C GLY A 110 11.86 2.58 -6.06
N LEU A 111 12.41 3.43 -6.91
CA LEU A 111 13.48 4.37 -6.58
C LEU A 111 12.94 5.80 -6.44
N PRO A 112 13.65 6.68 -5.69
CA PRO A 112 13.33 8.09 -5.66
C PRO A 112 13.26 8.70 -7.07
N ASN A 113 12.20 9.47 -7.32
CA ASN A 113 12.10 10.26 -8.54
C ASN A 113 13.18 11.36 -8.50
N PRO A 114 14.03 11.50 -9.52
CA PRO A 114 15.13 12.48 -9.53
C PRO A 114 14.70 13.94 -9.35
N GLN A 115 13.42 14.24 -9.50
CA GLN A 115 12.85 15.56 -9.25
C GLN A 115 12.84 15.93 -7.76
N TYR A 116 12.91 14.94 -6.87
CA TYR A 116 12.83 15.11 -5.42
C TYR A 116 14.11 14.65 -4.74
N ASP A 117 14.58 15.41 -3.77
CA ASP A 117 15.65 15.00 -2.85
C ASP A 117 15.02 14.20 -1.69
N VAL A 118 14.72 12.92 -1.98
CA VAL A 118 14.07 12.01 -1.02
C VAL A 118 15.11 11.40 -0.10
N ASP A 119 14.82 11.42 1.19
CA ASP A 119 15.64 10.78 2.20
C ASP A 119 14.80 9.98 3.20
N LEU A 120 15.42 9.06 3.92
CA LEU A 120 14.85 8.37 5.06
C LEU A 120 15.59 8.79 6.29
N ILE A 121 14.87 9.34 7.29
CA ILE A 121 15.48 9.85 8.52
C ILE A 121 14.94 9.15 9.77
N ASP A 122 15.80 9.04 10.78
CA ASP A 122 15.45 8.57 12.11
C ASP A 122 14.72 9.67 12.92
N ASN A 123 14.46 9.38 14.22
CA ASN A 123 13.81 10.35 15.11
C ASN A 123 14.71 11.54 15.47
N ASP A 124 16.03 11.42 15.27
CA ASP A 124 17.00 12.50 15.51
C ASP A 124 17.24 13.34 14.24
N GLY A 125 16.55 13.03 13.14
CA GLY A 125 16.67 13.71 11.84
C GLY A 125 17.89 13.32 11.02
N ARG A 126 18.56 12.21 11.38
CA ARG A 126 19.72 11.69 10.65
C ARG A 126 19.28 10.70 9.59
N SER A 127 19.94 10.72 8.43
CA SER A 127 19.72 9.73 7.39
C SER A 127 20.01 8.33 7.91
N VAL A 128 19.15 7.36 7.55
CA VAL A 128 19.32 5.95 7.93
C VAL A 128 20.06 5.16 6.85
N GLU A 129 20.73 4.10 7.26
CA GLU A 129 21.44 3.18 6.37
C GLU A 129 20.50 2.17 5.70
N ALA A 130 21.01 1.41 4.73
CA ALA A 130 20.25 0.34 4.08
C ALA A 130 19.84 -0.73 5.11
N GLY A 131 18.59 -1.18 5.03
CA GLY A 131 17.97 -2.12 5.98
C GLY A 131 17.34 -1.46 7.21
N GLU A 132 17.61 -0.19 7.47
CA GLU A 132 17.03 0.55 8.59
C GLU A 132 15.74 1.27 8.19
N GLN A 133 14.79 1.36 9.13
CA GLN A 133 13.54 2.08 8.93
C GLN A 133 13.69 3.56 9.25
N GLY A 134 13.23 4.41 8.34
CA GLY A 134 13.18 5.86 8.52
C GLY A 134 11.87 6.44 8.01
N GLN A 135 11.57 7.66 8.46
CA GLN A 135 10.48 8.44 7.90
C GLN A 135 10.90 8.97 6.53
N ILE A 136 10.01 8.81 5.55
CA ILE A 136 10.21 9.37 4.21
C ILE A 136 10.08 10.89 4.30
N VAL A 137 11.13 11.60 3.89
CA VAL A 137 11.14 13.06 3.83
C VAL A 137 11.60 13.55 2.47
N ILE A 138 11.23 14.78 2.14
CA ILE A 138 11.75 15.50 0.97
C ILE A 138 12.55 16.70 1.49
N ARG A 139 13.83 16.73 1.16
CA ARG A 139 14.70 17.87 1.49
C ARG A 139 14.45 19.00 0.50
N THR A 140 14.29 20.20 1.01
CA THR A 140 13.98 21.41 0.21
C THR A 140 14.97 22.55 0.44
N ASP A 141 16.07 22.28 1.12
CA ASP A 141 17.16 23.24 1.40
C ASP A 141 17.87 23.70 0.10
N LYS A 142 17.93 22.85 -0.92
CA LYS A 142 18.47 23.17 -2.25
C LYS A 142 17.44 23.80 -3.21
N GLY A 143 16.22 24.00 -2.74
CA GLY A 143 15.11 24.54 -3.49
C GLY A 143 13.86 23.66 -3.44
N LYS A 144 12.71 24.30 -3.53
CA LYS A 144 11.43 23.59 -3.56
C LYS A 144 11.23 22.90 -4.91
N PRO A 145 11.05 21.58 -4.95
CA PRO A 145 10.79 20.87 -6.20
C PRO A 145 9.42 21.25 -6.78
N LEU A 146 9.32 21.23 -8.11
CA LEU A 146 8.03 21.33 -8.80
C LEU A 146 7.16 20.12 -8.39
N GLY A 147 5.87 20.37 -8.16
CA GLY A 147 4.94 19.32 -7.73
C GLY A 147 4.80 19.17 -6.22
N LEU A 148 5.71 19.75 -5.41
CA LEU A 148 5.48 19.86 -3.98
C LEU A 148 4.45 20.96 -3.72
N PHE A 149 3.39 20.66 -2.93
CA PHE A 149 2.30 21.59 -2.60
C PHE A 149 2.82 22.88 -1.95
N LYS A 150 2.03 23.94 -2.02
CA LYS A 150 2.41 25.22 -1.42
C LYS A 150 2.18 25.23 0.09
N GLU A 151 0.98 24.89 0.50
CA GLU A 151 0.50 24.92 1.90
C GLU A 151 -0.84 24.21 2.01
N TYR A 152 -1.26 23.84 3.21
CA TYR A 152 -2.64 23.45 3.50
C TYR A 152 -3.52 24.70 3.54
N TYR A 153 -4.66 24.62 2.88
CA TYR A 153 -5.56 25.77 2.75
C TYR A 153 -6.11 26.19 4.13
N ARG A 154 -5.82 27.44 4.52
CA ARG A 154 -6.22 28.05 5.79
C ARG A 154 -5.81 27.25 7.03
N ASP A 155 -4.72 26.49 6.92
CA ASP A 155 -4.20 25.68 8.03
C ASP A 155 -2.66 25.82 8.11
N PRO A 156 -2.17 26.97 8.62
CA PRO A 156 -0.75 27.24 8.72
C PRO A 156 -0.05 26.35 9.77
N GLU A 157 -0.77 25.91 10.82
CA GLU A 157 -0.22 25.05 11.86
C GLU A 157 0.14 23.68 11.26
N ARG A 158 -0.81 23.06 10.59
CA ARG A 158 -0.58 21.79 9.88
C ARG A 158 0.48 21.91 8.79
N THR A 159 0.53 23.05 8.09
CA THR A 159 1.57 23.31 7.10
C THR A 159 2.95 23.33 7.76
N HIS A 160 3.08 23.99 8.90
CA HIS A 160 4.33 24.05 9.67
C HIS A 160 4.73 22.68 10.25
N GLU A 161 3.77 21.90 10.73
CA GLU A 161 4.02 20.53 11.21
C GLU A 161 4.56 19.62 10.09
N ALA A 162 3.94 19.69 8.92
CA ALA A 162 4.32 18.84 7.78
C ALA A 162 5.56 19.36 7.05
N TRP A 163 5.85 20.64 7.09
CA TRP A 163 6.97 21.24 6.37
C TRP A 163 7.66 22.34 7.16
N ASN A 164 8.79 22.02 7.73
CA ASN A 164 9.60 22.93 8.51
C ASN A 164 11.10 22.68 8.31
N ASN A 165 11.93 23.66 8.62
CA ASN A 165 13.39 23.56 8.56
C ASN A 165 13.96 23.04 7.24
N GLY A 166 13.31 23.34 6.10
CA GLY A 166 13.74 22.86 4.79
C GLY A 166 13.44 21.38 4.53
N ILE A 167 12.57 20.76 5.34
CA ILE A 167 12.18 19.35 5.21
C ILE A 167 10.67 19.26 5.17
N TYR A 168 10.14 18.55 4.16
CA TYR A 168 8.77 18.09 4.13
C TYR A 168 8.67 16.65 4.62
N TYR A 169 7.87 16.44 5.65
CA TYR A 169 7.62 15.15 6.30
C TYR A 169 6.37 14.52 5.70
N THR A 170 6.52 13.39 5.01
CA THR A 170 5.38 12.70 4.38
C THR A 170 4.45 12.04 5.41
N GLY A 171 4.95 11.76 6.60
CA GLY A 171 4.26 10.96 7.61
C GLY A 171 4.25 9.46 7.29
N ASP A 172 4.97 9.02 6.27
CA ASP A 172 5.13 7.63 5.88
C ASP A 172 6.51 7.10 6.28
N VAL A 173 6.60 5.82 6.61
CA VAL A 173 7.83 5.13 7.00
C VAL A 173 8.18 4.09 5.96
N ALA A 174 9.45 4.01 5.61
CA ALA A 174 10.01 3.02 4.69
C ALA A 174 11.39 2.54 5.19
N TRP A 175 11.91 1.54 4.53
CA TRP A 175 13.33 1.19 4.56
C TRP A 175 13.85 1.09 3.12
N LYS A 176 15.14 1.21 2.91
CA LYS A 176 15.79 1.07 1.60
C LYS A 176 16.67 -0.17 1.58
N ASP A 177 16.71 -0.87 0.43
CA ASP A 177 17.67 -1.95 0.22
C ASP A 177 19.02 -1.42 -0.28
N GLU A 178 19.98 -2.32 -0.48
CA GLU A 178 21.33 -2.00 -0.96
C GLU A 178 21.35 -1.40 -2.37
N ASP A 179 20.33 -1.68 -3.19
CA ASP A 179 20.16 -1.10 -4.53
C ASP A 179 19.41 0.25 -4.50
N GLY A 180 19.02 0.72 -3.32
CA GLY A 180 18.30 1.98 -3.10
C GLY A 180 16.79 1.92 -3.31
N TYR A 181 16.21 0.76 -3.61
CA TYR A 181 14.76 0.61 -3.67
C TYR A 181 14.14 0.81 -2.30
N LEU A 182 13.00 1.51 -2.26
CA LEU A 182 12.27 1.80 -1.02
C LEU A 182 11.10 0.84 -0.84
N TRP A 183 10.93 0.39 0.40
CA TRP A 183 9.92 -0.57 0.82
C TRP A 183 9.03 0.06 1.87
N PHE A 184 7.74 0.12 1.59
CA PHE A 184 6.76 0.73 2.48
C PHE A 184 6.56 -0.08 3.76
N VAL A 185 6.59 0.59 4.91
CA VAL A 185 6.34 -0.01 6.23
C VAL A 185 4.94 0.34 6.72
N GLY A 186 4.55 1.61 6.61
CA GLY A 186 3.27 2.11 7.07
C GLY A 186 3.30 3.61 7.30
N ARG A 187 2.16 4.15 7.75
CA ARG A 187 2.10 5.50 8.30
C ARG A 187 2.89 5.54 9.62
N ALA A 188 3.53 6.63 9.93
CA ALA A 188 4.29 6.79 11.18
C ALA A 188 3.40 6.59 12.44
N ASP A 189 2.12 6.99 12.34
CA ASP A 189 1.10 6.83 13.37
C ASP A 189 0.43 5.44 13.37
N ASP A 190 0.61 4.64 12.34
CA ASP A 190 0.11 3.26 12.23
C ASP A 190 1.15 2.20 12.62
N VAL A 191 2.44 2.56 12.65
CA VAL A 191 3.52 1.63 13.04
C VAL A 191 3.32 1.15 14.49
N ILE A 192 3.21 -0.16 14.65
CA ILE A 192 2.92 -0.81 15.93
C ILE A 192 4.23 -0.96 16.72
N LYS A 193 4.24 -0.45 17.94
CA LYS A 193 5.39 -0.52 18.86
C LYS A 193 5.14 -1.64 19.88
N SER A 194 5.68 -2.83 19.61
CA SER A 194 5.47 -4.03 20.44
C SER A 194 6.79 -4.56 20.99
N SER A 195 6.96 -4.57 22.30
CA SER A 195 8.19 -5.07 22.98
C SER A 195 9.49 -4.50 22.39
N GLY A 196 9.50 -3.21 22.00
CA GLY A 196 10.65 -2.56 21.39
C GLY A 196 10.77 -2.72 19.85
N TYR A 197 9.99 -3.63 19.26
CA TYR A 197 9.94 -3.77 17.80
C TYR A 197 9.00 -2.74 17.16
N ARG A 198 9.35 -2.31 15.96
CA ARG A 198 8.51 -1.49 15.09
C ARG A 198 7.95 -2.39 13.99
N ILE A 199 6.65 -2.68 14.06
CA ILE A 199 5.97 -3.59 13.14
C ILE A 199 5.12 -2.77 12.18
N GLY A 200 5.42 -2.89 10.89
CA GLY A 200 4.63 -2.27 9.84
C GLY A 200 3.32 -3.03 9.59
N PRO A 201 2.16 -2.35 9.60
CA PRO A 201 0.89 -3.00 9.31
C PRO A 201 0.87 -3.71 7.96
N PHE A 202 1.42 -3.08 6.94
CA PHE A 202 1.41 -3.59 5.56
C PHE A 202 2.09 -4.96 5.41
N GLU A 203 3.20 -5.19 6.09
CA GLU A 203 3.93 -6.46 6.02
C GLU A 203 3.09 -7.63 6.57
N VAL A 204 2.39 -7.38 7.67
CA VAL A 204 1.51 -8.38 8.28
C VAL A 204 0.26 -8.61 7.44
N GLU A 205 -0.32 -7.56 6.87
CA GLU A 205 -1.42 -7.64 5.92
C GLU A 205 -1.03 -8.46 4.70
N SER A 206 0.14 -8.17 4.11
CA SER A 206 0.67 -8.91 2.96
C SER A 206 0.83 -10.39 3.26
N ALA A 207 1.34 -10.74 4.43
CA ALA A 207 1.47 -12.13 4.86
C ALA A 207 0.11 -12.81 5.02
N LEU A 208 -0.84 -12.19 5.72
CA LEU A 208 -2.19 -12.75 5.92
C LEU A 208 -2.92 -12.96 4.59
N MET A 209 -2.79 -12.03 3.65
CA MET A 209 -3.45 -12.12 2.35
C MET A 209 -2.91 -13.22 1.43
N THR A 210 -1.79 -13.87 1.77
CA THR A 210 -1.34 -15.09 1.09
C THR A 210 -2.07 -16.35 1.57
N HIS A 211 -2.85 -16.25 2.65
CA HIS A 211 -3.64 -17.36 3.17
C HIS A 211 -4.99 -17.45 2.47
N PRO A 212 -5.45 -18.65 2.00
CA PRO A 212 -6.67 -18.79 1.21
C PRO A 212 -7.95 -18.38 1.96
N ALA A 213 -7.94 -18.35 3.29
CA ALA A 213 -9.07 -17.90 4.09
C ALA A 213 -9.26 -16.38 4.09
N VAL A 214 -8.27 -15.58 3.67
CA VAL A 214 -8.27 -14.12 3.83
C VAL A 214 -8.53 -13.44 2.49
N ILE A 215 -9.64 -12.70 2.39
CA ILE A 215 -9.92 -11.82 1.23
C ILE A 215 -9.30 -10.44 1.46
N GLU A 216 -9.55 -9.89 2.64
CA GLU A 216 -9.04 -8.59 3.05
C GLU A 216 -8.70 -8.62 4.55
N CYS A 217 -7.74 -7.83 4.94
CA CYS A 217 -7.47 -7.62 6.36
C CYS A 217 -6.94 -6.20 6.59
N ALA A 218 -7.10 -5.75 7.83
CA ALA A 218 -6.50 -4.52 8.33
C ALA A 218 -5.74 -4.85 9.60
N ILE A 219 -4.54 -4.33 9.70
CA ILE A 219 -3.67 -4.50 10.87
C ILE A 219 -3.62 -3.19 11.65
N THR A 220 -3.88 -3.30 12.96
CA THR A 220 -3.80 -2.19 13.90
C THR A 220 -3.05 -2.62 15.17
N GLY A 221 -2.51 -1.64 15.91
CA GLY A 221 -1.98 -1.87 17.24
C GLY A 221 -3.07 -1.68 18.29
N VAL A 222 -3.22 -2.63 19.20
CA VAL A 222 -4.08 -2.48 20.38
C VAL A 222 -3.21 -2.46 21.64
N PRO A 223 -3.64 -1.73 22.69
CA PRO A 223 -2.89 -1.65 23.95
C PRO A 223 -2.64 -3.02 24.58
N ASP A 224 -1.47 -3.20 25.19
CA ASP A 224 -1.08 -4.37 25.96
C ASP A 224 -0.17 -3.93 27.12
N ASP A 225 -0.52 -4.34 28.34
CA ASP A 225 0.14 -3.88 29.56
C ASP A 225 1.62 -4.28 29.66
N ILE A 226 2.02 -5.36 28.99
CA ILE A 226 3.40 -5.87 29.03
C ILE A 226 4.22 -5.37 27.84
N ARG A 227 3.59 -5.28 26.66
CA ARG A 227 4.27 -5.03 25.38
C ARG A 227 4.09 -3.61 24.86
N GLY A 228 3.30 -2.78 25.54
CA GLY A 228 2.86 -1.47 25.07
C GLY A 228 1.73 -1.61 24.06
N GLN A 229 1.98 -2.31 22.95
CA GLN A 229 0.98 -2.68 21.95
C GLN A 229 1.18 -4.13 21.50
N VAL A 230 0.09 -4.75 21.02
CA VAL A 230 0.14 -6.00 20.26
C VAL A 230 -0.55 -5.84 18.92
N VAL A 231 -0.17 -6.68 17.98
CA VAL A 231 -0.75 -6.69 16.64
C VAL A 231 -2.15 -7.27 16.70
N LYS A 232 -3.13 -6.53 16.21
CA LYS A 232 -4.50 -6.96 15.95
C LYS A 232 -4.73 -7.06 14.45
N ALA A 233 -5.36 -8.15 14.01
CA ALA A 233 -5.85 -8.34 12.65
C ALA A 233 -7.37 -8.33 12.63
N THR A 234 -7.98 -7.43 11.86
CA THR A 234 -9.40 -7.43 11.52
C THR A 234 -9.53 -8.01 10.11
N ILE A 235 -10.21 -9.14 9.96
CA ILE A 235 -10.15 -10.00 8.78
C ILE A 235 -11.54 -10.22 8.16
N VAL A 236 -11.64 -10.06 6.85
CA VAL A 236 -12.77 -10.52 6.03
C VAL A 236 -12.42 -11.88 5.44
N LEU A 237 -13.22 -12.88 5.76
CA LEU A 237 -12.98 -14.26 5.31
C LEU A 237 -13.49 -14.51 3.89
N ALA A 238 -12.80 -15.40 3.19
CA ALA A 238 -13.28 -16.00 1.97
C ALA A 238 -14.58 -16.79 2.22
N LYS A 239 -15.43 -16.83 1.21
CA LYS A 239 -16.78 -17.42 1.32
C LYS A 239 -16.77 -18.86 1.83
N GLU A 240 -15.76 -19.64 1.44
CA GLU A 240 -15.56 -21.04 1.80
C GLU A 240 -15.15 -21.23 3.26
N TYR A 241 -14.73 -20.16 3.94
CA TYR A 241 -14.29 -20.12 5.33
C TYR A 241 -15.31 -19.44 6.26
N LYS A 242 -16.38 -18.86 5.73
CA LYS A 242 -17.49 -18.32 6.54
C LYS A 242 -18.16 -19.46 7.30
N GLY A 243 -18.39 -19.25 8.60
CA GLY A 243 -18.88 -20.26 9.54
C GLY A 243 -17.80 -21.15 10.18
N LYS A 244 -16.52 -20.86 9.89
CA LYS A 244 -15.35 -21.56 10.48
C LYS A 244 -14.56 -20.65 11.42
N GLU A 245 -15.15 -19.53 11.83
CA GLU A 245 -14.55 -18.54 12.73
C GLU A 245 -14.37 -19.15 14.13
N GLY A 246 -13.17 -19.65 14.42
CA GLY A 246 -12.90 -20.31 15.70
C GLY A 246 -11.41 -20.33 16.04
N GLU A 247 -11.09 -20.86 17.20
CA GLU A 247 -9.70 -20.92 17.70
C GLU A 247 -8.75 -21.65 16.75
N GLU A 248 -9.24 -22.65 16.03
CA GLU A 248 -8.45 -23.42 15.08
C GLU A 248 -7.98 -22.53 13.92
N LEU A 249 -8.89 -21.81 13.28
CA LEU A 249 -8.56 -20.89 12.20
C LEU A 249 -7.68 -19.72 12.70
N ILE A 250 -7.93 -19.21 13.90
CA ILE A 250 -7.08 -18.19 14.53
C ILE A 250 -5.64 -18.69 14.66
N LYS A 251 -5.44 -19.89 15.20
CA LYS A 251 -4.10 -20.50 15.34
C LYS A 251 -3.44 -20.75 13.98
N GLU A 252 -4.20 -21.20 13.00
CA GLU A 252 -3.73 -21.41 11.63
C GLU A 252 -3.20 -20.10 11.02
N LEU A 253 -3.97 -19.01 11.07
CA LEU A 253 -3.59 -17.68 10.58
C LEU A 253 -2.38 -17.12 11.33
N GLN A 254 -2.34 -17.25 12.65
CA GLN A 254 -1.19 -16.83 13.45
C GLN A 254 0.09 -17.59 13.08
N ASN A 255 -0.01 -18.91 12.89
CA ASN A 255 1.13 -19.73 12.48
C ASN A 255 1.56 -19.44 11.05
N HIS A 256 0.61 -19.15 10.16
CA HIS A 256 0.91 -18.72 8.80
C HIS A 256 1.77 -17.45 8.79
N VAL A 257 1.37 -16.42 9.55
CA VAL A 257 2.15 -15.16 9.64
C VAL A 257 3.54 -15.42 10.23
N LYS A 258 3.67 -16.23 11.30
CA LYS A 258 4.97 -16.60 11.89
C LYS A 258 5.89 -17.29 10.89
N LYS A 259 5.34 -18.05 9.95
CA LYS A 259 6.08 -18.79 8.92
C LYS A 259 6.52 -17.90 7.76
N VAL A 260 5.66 -16.95 7.38
CA VAL A 260 5.89 -16.07 6.21
C VAL A 260 6.72 -14.84 6.58
N THR A 261 6.64 -14.38 7.83
CA THR A 261 7.37 -13.23 8.36
C THR A 261 8.22 -13.58 9.58
N ALA A 262 8.66 -12.58 10.33
CA ALA A 262 9.33 -12.83 11.60
C ALA A 262 8.31 -13.21 12.71
N PRO A 263 8.63 -14.18 13.60
CA PRO A 263 7.70 -14.71 14.59
C PRO A 263 7.07 -13.66 15.51
N TYR A 264 7.75 -12.53 15.80
CA TYR A 264 7.22 -11.48 16.67
C TYR A 264 6.12 -10.63 16.01
N LYS A 265 5.93 -10.74 14.68
CA LYS A 265 4.97 -9.93 13.90
C LYS A 265 3.56 -10.52 13.85
N TYR A 266 3.35 -11.77 14.31
CA TYR A 266 2.04 -12.39 14.21
C TYR A 266 0.95 -11.64 14.99
N PRO A 267 -0.28 -11.58 14.48
CA PRO A 267 -1.39 -10.95 15.20
C PRO A 267 -1.75 -11.78 16.44
N ARG A 268 -1.70 -11.13 17.61
CA ARG A 268 -2.12 -11.77 18.87
C ARG A 268 -3.63 -11.72 19.06
N VAL A 269 -4.25 -10.71 18.47
CA VAL A 269 -5.70 -10.54 18.45
C VAL A 269 -6.17 -10.68 17.00
N ILE A 270 -7.18 -11.51 16.77
CA ILE A 270 -7.84 -11.67 15.47
C ILE A 270 -9.33 -11.46 15.67
N GLU A 271 -9.92 -10.59 14.85
CA GLU A 271 -11.34 -10.33 14.78
C GLU A 271 -11.80 -10.60 13.35
N PHE A 272 -12.89 -11.34 13.21
CA PHE A 272 -13.52 -11.58 11.93
C PHE A 272 -14.71 -10.64 11.74
N VAL A 273 -14.80 -10.03 10.55
CA VAL A 273 -15.85 -9.06 10.20
C VAL A 273 -16.38 -9.37 8.80
N ASP A 274 -17.60 -8.91 8.51
CA ASP A 274 -18.17 -9.06 7.18
C ASP A 274 -17.56 -8.09 6.17
N GLU A 275 -17.19 -6.87 6.61
CA GLU A 275 -16.56 -5.85 5.78
C GLU A 275 -15.64 -4.94 6.61
N LEU A 276 -14.65 -4.34 5.94
CA LEU A 276 -13.78 -3.33 6.53
C LEU A 276 -14.30 -1.92 6.21
N PRO A 277 -14.16 -0.94 7.13
CA PRO A 277 -14.49 0.46 6.83
C PRO A 277 -13.56 1.00 5.74
N LYS A 278 -14.15 1.61 4.71
CA LYS A 278 -13.43 2.12 3.54
C LYS A 278 -13.80 3.56 3.21
N THR A 279 -12.89 4.25 2.56
CA THR A 279 -13.17 5.52 1.87
C THR A 279 -13.96 5.26 0.59
N ILE A 280 -14.50 6.31 -0.02
CA ILE A 280 -15.15 6.25 -1.34
C ILE A 280 -14.20 5.66 -2.41
N SER A 281 -12.89 5.89 -2.27
CA SER A 281 -11.87 5.35 -3.16
C SER A 281 -11.44 3.90 -2.85
N GLY A 282 -12.06 3.24 -1.85
CA GLY A 282 -11.79 1.84 -1.47
C GLY A 282 -10.67 1.64 -0.46
N LYS A 283 -9.99 2.69 0.00
CA LYS A 283 -8.92 2.58 1.00
C LYS A 283 -9.47 2.27 2.40
N ILE A 284 -8.82 1.36 3.11
CA ILE A 284 -9.18 0.97 4.47
C ILE A 284 -8.96 2.13 5.44
N ARG A 285 -9.96 2.40 6.28
CA ARG A 285 -9.96 3.47 7.29
C ARG A 285 -9.54 2.93 8.66
N ARG A 286 -8.24 2.69 8.85
CA ARG A 286 -7.68 2.14 10.11
C ARG A 286 -8.04 2.99 11.35
N VAL A 287 -8.20 4.30 11.18
CA VAL A 287 -8.65 5.19 12.26
C VAL A 287 -10.02 4.78 12.83
N GLU A 288 -10.95 4.30 11.98
CA GLU A 288 -12.27 3.82 12.44
C GLU A 288 -12.14 2.50 13.19
N ILE A 289 -11.29 1.59 12.71
CA ILE A 289 -11.02 0.32 13.39
C ILE A 289 -10.47 0.60 14.79
N ARG A 290 -9.43 1.45 14.90
CA ARG A 290 -8.85 1.83 16.20
C ARG A 290 -9.85 2.48 17.16
N LYS A 291 -10.77 3.31 16.67
CA LYS A 291 -11.82 3.91 17.53
C LYS A 291 -12.78 2.88 18.10
N ASN A 292 -13.03 1.79 17.42
CA ASN A 292 -13.89 0.71 17.90
C ASN A 292 -13.17 -0.14 18.97
N ASP A 293 -11.83 -0.23 18.88
CA ASP A 293 -10.99 -0.97 19.83
C ASP A 293 -10.83 -0.25 21.19
N THR A 294 -11.11 1.06 21.24
CA THR A 294 -10.96 1.88 22.46
C THR A 294 -12.31 2.12 23.18
N LYS A 295 -13.41 1.57 22.68
CA LYS A 295 -14.71 1.54 23.34
C LYS A 295 -14.88 0.27 24.16
#